data_ec483999563284e54b74e4b96d33006d
#
_entry.id   ec483999563284e54b74e4b96d33006d
#
_cell.length_a   1.000
_cell.length_b   1.000
_cell.length_c   1.000
_cell.angle_alpha   90.00
_cell.angle_beta   90.00
_cell.angle_gamma   90.00
#
_symmetry.space_group_name_H-M   'P 1'
#
loop_
_entity.id
_entity.type
_entity.pdbx_description
1 polymer ?
#
loop_
_entity_poly.entity_id
_entity_poly.type
_entity_poly.pdbx_seq_one_letter_code
_entity_poly.pdbx_strand_id
1 'polypeptide(L)'
;MEINVLNINGQETGRKVTLNDAIFGIEPNDHVIYLDVKQYLANQRQGTAKAKDRSEHAGSTRKLGRQKGGGGARHGDINSPLLKGGGRVFGPQPRDYGFKLNKKVKQLARRSALSYKAQENAIIVVEDFQFEAPKTKEFISLAQNLKVDGKKVLMVLPEANKNVYLSARNLQKAECIIAANVNTYKVLNADVMVITENSLKAIDGVLG
;
A
#
# COMPACT_ATOMS: atom_id res chain seq x y z
N MET A 1 23.29 -2.73 -14.30
CA MET A 1 23.81 -2.49 -12.93
C MET A 1 24.13 -3.83 -12.28
N GLU A 2 25.35 -4.02 -11.68
CA GLU A 2 25.72 -5.28 -11.00
C GLU A 2 25.62 -5.13 -9.49
N ILE A 3 25.08 -6.14 -8.81
CA ILE A 3 24.95 -6.18 -7.34
C ILE A 3 25.55 -7.50 -6.84
N ASN A 4 26.30 -7.43 -5.73
CA ASN A 4 26.85 -8.61 -5.07
C ASN A 4 25.71 -9.38 -4.35
N VAL A 5 25.74 -10.70 -4.44
CA VAL A 5 24.81 -11.57 -3.72
C VAL A 5 25.37 -11.85 -2.33
N LEU A 6 24.54 -11.61 -1.30
CA LEU A 6 24.87 -11.86 0.10
C LEU A 6 24.27 -13.20 0.58
N ASN A 7 24.88 -13.81 1.57
CA ASN A 7 24.26 -14.92 2.30
C ASN A 7 23.41 -14.40 3.48
N ILE A 8 22.73 -15.30 4.20
CA ILE A 8 21.90 -14.98 5.37
C ILE A 8 22.71 -14.27 6.49
N ASN A 9 24.02 -14.51 6.54
CA ASN A 9 24.92 -13.91 7.51
C ASN A 9 25.45 -12.52 7.08
N GLY A 10 25.02 -12.01 5.93
CA GLY A 10 25.44 -10.71 5.42
C GLY A 10 26.84 -10.70 4.78
N GLN A 11 27.41 -11.88 4.50
CA GLN A 11 28.71 -12.01 3.84
C GLN A 11 28.52 -12.12 2.33
N GLU A 12 29.45 -11.60 1.55
CA GLU A 12 29.45 -11.74 0.09
C GLU A 12 29.75 -13.17 -0.33
N THR A 13 28.92 -13.71 -1.22
CA THR A 13 29.08 -15.08 -1.76
C THR A 13 30.06 -15.14 -2.93
N GLY A 14 30.61 -14.00 -3.36
CA GLY A 14 31.44 -13.88 -4.57
C GLY A 14 30.65 -13.95 -5.88
N ARG A 15 29.34 -14.17 -5.83
CA ARG A 15 28.45 -14.13 -7.00
C ARG A 15 27.92 -12.72 -7.22
N LYS A 16 27.78 -12.34 -8.48
CA LYS A 16 27.16 -11.09 -8.88
C LYS A 16 25.94 -11.36 -9.75
N VAL A 17 24.92 -10.57 -9.58
CA VAL A 17 23.72 -10.60 -10.41
C VAL A 17 23.59 -9.26 -11.12
N THR A 18 23.31 -9.33 -12.43
CA THR A 18 23.02 -8.13 -13.24
C THR A 18 21.54 -7.84 -13.19
N LEU A 19 21.17 -6.63 -12.76
CA LEU A 19 19.80 -6.16 -12.86
C LEU A 19 19.46 -5.82 -14.31
N ASN A 20 18.23 -6.14 -14.72
CA ASN A 20 17.72 -5.85 -16.06
C ASN A 20 17.48 -4.35 -16.23
N ASP A 21 18.23 -3.69 -17.12
CA ASP A 21 18.13 -2.24 -17.36
C ASP A 21 16.75 -1.81 -17.91
N ALA A 22 16.00 -2.72 -18.56
CA ALA A 22 14.63 -2.45 -18.99
C ALA A 22 13.63 -2.31 -17.82
N ILE A 23 14.00 -2.73 -16.60
CA ILE A 23 13.16 -2.66 -15.41
C ILE A 23 13.74 -1.69 -14.38
N PHE A 24 15.05 -1.77 -14.11
CA PHE A 24 15.73 -1.02 -13.05
C PHE A 24 16.50 0.20 -13.56
N GLY A 25 16.71 0.32 -14.87
CA GLY A 25 17.50 1.39 -15.49
C GLY A 25 16.67 2.45 -16.24
N ILE A 26 15.34 2.40 -16.17
CA ILE A 26 14.48 3.36 -16.88
C ILE A 26 14.51 4.73 -16.18
N GLU A 27 14.23 5.80 -16.94
CA GLU A 27 13.94 7.12 -16.39
C GLU A 27 12.61 7.08 -15.62
N PRO A 28 12.60 7.38 -14.31
CA PRO A 28 11.39 7.31 -13.50
C PRO A 28 10.35 8.35 -13.91
N ASN A 29 9.06 7.95 -13.91
CA ASN A 29 7.94 8.85 -14.19
C ASN A 29 7.09 9.06 -12.94
N ASP A 30 7.25 10.21 -12.27
CA ASP A 30 6.59 10.55 -11.00
C ASP A 30 5.06 10.62 -11.12
N HIS A 31 4.55 11.12 -12.25
CA HIS A 31 3.11 11.24 -12.44
C HIS A 31 2.44 9.85 -12.49
N VAL A 32 3.05 8.91 -13.16
CA VAL A 32 2.53 7.52 -13.25
C VAL A 32 2.61 6.82 -11.90
N ILE A 33 3.68 7.03 -11.16
CA ILE A 33 3.83 6.56 -9.77
C ILE A 33 2.70 7.13 -8.91
N TYR A 34 2.47 8.44 -8.94
CA TYR A 34 1.39 9.09 -8.21
C TYR A 34 0.02 8.48 -8.51
N LEU A 35 -0.29 8.25 -9.80
CA LEU A 35 -1.58 7.67 -10.20
C LEU A 35 -1.77 6.25 -9.64
N ASP A 36 -0.75 5.40 -9.68
CA ASP A 36 -0.84 4.02 -9.21
C ASP A 36 -0.96 3.96 -7.67
N VAL A 37 -0.20 4.78 -6.95
CA VAL A 37 -0.32 4.91 -5.49
C VAL A 37 -1.70 5.44 -5.10
N LYS A 38 -2.20 6.47 -5.80
CA LYS A 38 -3.54 7.01 -5.58
C LYS A 38 -4.62 5.96 -5.79
N GLN A 39 -4.51 5.15 -6.85
CA GLN A 39 -5.44 4.04 -7.10
C GLN A 39 -5.38 3.01 -5.99
N TYR A 40 -4.18 2.60 -5.58
CA TYR A 40 -3.98 1.61 -4.52
C TYR A 40 -4.66 2.04 -3.22
N LEU A 41 -4.42 3.28 -2.79
CA LEU A 41 -5.02 3.83 -1.58
C LEU A 41 -6.55 4.03 -1.70
N ALA A 42 -7.03 4.46 -2.87
CA ALA A 42 -8.45 4.60 -3.13
C ALA A 42 -9.21 3.27 -3.05
N ASN A 43 -8.61 2.19 -3.57
CA ASN A 43 -9.20 0.84 -3.52
C ASN A 43 -9.26 0.24 -2.11
N GLN A 44 -8.52 0.77 -1.14
CA GLN A 44 -8.60 0.35 0.26
C GLN A 44 -9.76 0.99 1.03
N ARG A 45 -10.38 2.03 0.46
CA ARG A 45 -11.47 2.76 1.11
C ARG A 45 -12.79 2.03 0.94
N GLN A 46 -13.49 1.75 2.03
CA GLN A 46 -14.83 1.13 2.00
C GLN A 46 -15.93 2.09 1.55
N GLY A 47 -15.78 3.38 1.83
CA GLY A 47 -16.71 4.41 1.40
C GLY A 47 -18.10 4.35 2.03
N THR A 48 -18.26 3.78 3.22
CA THR A 48 -19.54 3.55 3.91
C THR A 48 -20.03 4.74 4.74
N ALA A 49 -19.27 5.84 4.79
CA ALA A 49 -19.64 7.01 5.57
C ALA A 49 -20.95 7.63 5.03
N LYS A 50 -21.94 7.78 5.91
CA LYS A 50 -23.25 8.34 5.60
C LYS A 50 -23.71 9.28 6.69
N ALA A 51 -24.29 10.43 6.32
CA ALA A 51 -25.07 11.28 7.20
C ALA A 51 -26.55 11.12 6.86
N LYS A 52 -27.43 11.12 7.87
CA LYS A 52 -28.88 11.04 7.66
C LYS A 52 -29.41 12.34 7.08
N ASP A 53 -30.12 12.25 5.97
CA ASP A 53 -30.91 13.34 5.41
C ASP A 53 -32.21 13.53 6.19
N ARG A 54 -32.89 14.65 5.97
CA ARG A 54 -34.13 14.96 6.68
C ARG A 54 -35.23 13.92 6.51
N SER A 55 -35.25 13.22 5.38
CA SER A 55 -36.18 12.12 5.09
C SER A 55 -35.87 10.81 5.81
N GLU A 56 -34.64 10.64 6.29
CA GLU A 56 -34.19 9.43 6.96
C GLU A 56 -34.24 9.53 8.50
N HIS A 57 -34.49 10.74 9.02
CA HIS A 57 -34.68 10.91 10.47
C HIS A 57 -36.08 10.43 10.88
N ALA A 58 -36.12 9.74 12.02
CA ALA A 58 -37.38 9.42 12.69
C ALA A 58 -37.98 10.74 13.24
N GLY A 59 -39.25 10.92 13.05
CA GLY A 59 -39.94 12.11 13.51
C GLY A 59 -41.16 12.47 12.65
N SER A 60 -42.01 13.33 13.15
CA SER A 60 -43.18 13.82 12.42
C SER A 60 -42.76 14.83 11.36
N THR A 61 -43.33 14.70 10.16
CA THR A 61 -43.22 15.73 9.10
C THR A 61 -44.24 16.87 9.25
N ARG A 62 -45.05 16.84 10.35
CA ARG A 62 -46.04 17.88 10.65
C ARG A 62 -45.31 19.21 10.93
N LYS A 63 -45.92 20.31 10.46
CA LYS A 63 -45.47 21.65 10.78
C LYS A 63 -45.50 21.92 12.29
N LEU A 64 -44.36 22.40 12.86
CA LEU A 64 -44.18 22.57 14.30
C LEU A 64 -45.10 23.66 14.93
N GLY A 65 -45.48 24.67 14.16
CA GLY A 65 -46.26 25.77 14.68
C GLY A 65 -47.24 26.35 13.66
N ARG A 66 -48.14 27.25 14.13
CA ARG A 66 -49.07 27.96 13.25
C ARG A 66 -48.29 28.94 12.37
N GLN A 67 -48.79 29.19 11.16
CA GLN A 67 -48.17 30.09 10.18
C GLN A 67 -48.06 31.55 10.64
N LYS A 68 -49.04 32.01 11.41
CA LYS A 68 -49.15 33.39 11.94
C LYS A 68 -49.62 33.35 13.40
N GLY A 69 -49.38 34.46 14.15
CA GLY A 69 -49.87 34.63 15.50
C GLY A 69 -49.00 34.03 16.61
N GLY A 70 -47.81 33.50 16.33
CA GLY A 70 -46.93 32.92 17.33
C GLY A 70 -45.74 33.78 17.78
N GLY A 71 -45.57 34.98 17.21
CA GLY A 71 -44.46 35.90 17.58
C GLY A 71 -43.05 35.43 17.25
N GLY A 72 -42.85 34.16 16.84
CA GLY A 72 -41.56 33.55 16.54
C GLY A 72 -41.35 33.32 15.05
N ALA A 73 -40.15 32.75 14.72
CA ALA A 73 -39.82 32.36 13.36
C ALA A 73 -40.75 31.24 12.85
N ARG A 74 -41.02 31.23 11.54
CA ARG A 74 -41.79 30.16 10.90
C ARG A 74 -40.94 28.92 10.77
N HIS A 75 -41.44 27.81 11.27
CA HIS A 75 -40.76 26.49 11.19
C HIS A 75 -41.56 25.52 10.32
N GLY A 76 -40.87 24.66 9.62
CA GLY A 76 -41.45 23.50 8.97
C GLY A 76 -41.59 22.32 9.94
N ASP A 77 -41.08 21.15 9.53
CA ASP A 77 -41.02 19.94 10.36
C ASP A 77 -39.81 19.94 11.32
N ILE A 78 -39.85 19.05 12.29
CA ILE A 78 -38.78 18.88 13.28
C ILE A 78 -37.48 18.37 12.65
N ASN A 79 -37.54 17.68 11.52
CA ASN A 79 -36.39 17.08 10.83
C ASN A 79 -35.63 18.09 9.96
N SER A 80 -36.08 19.36 9.93
CA SER A 80 -35.45 20.43 9.15
C SER A 80 -33.96 20.60 9.55
N PRO A 81 -33.05 20.75 8.58
CA PRO A 81 -31.62 20.95 8.86
C PRO A 81 -31.30 22.26 9.57
N LEU A 82 -32.26 23.20 9.61
CA LEU A 82 -32.14 24.45 10.35
C LEU A 82 -32.33 24.28 11.85
N LEU A 83 -32.90 23.16 12.28
CA LEU A 83 -33.15 22.87 13.68
C LEU A 83 -32.04 22.01 14.27
N LYS A 84 -31.79 22.19 15.57
CA LYS A 84 -30.84 21.35 16.31
C LYS A 84 -31.37 19.93 16.35
N GLY A 85 -30.54 18.96 15.88
CA GLY A 85 -30.96 17.56 15.76
C GLY A 85 -31.67 17.22 14.42
N GLY A 86 -31.84 18.18 13.50
CA GLY A 86 -32.36 17.91 12.15
C GLY A 86 -31.39 17.20 11.23
N GLY A 87 -31.87 16.86 10.03
CA GLY A 87 -31.09 16.14 9.01
C GLY A 87 -29.92 16.98 8.49
N ARG A 88 -28.85 16.26 8.04
CA ARG A 88 -27.69 16.89 7.43
C ARG A 88 -27.95 17.21 5.95
N VAL A 89 -27.68 18.46 5.55
CA VAL A 89 -27.68 18.85 4.12
C VAL A 89 -26.29 18.59 3.53
N PHE A 90 -26.25 18.01 2.33
CA PHE A 90 -25.00 17.68 1.63
C PHE A 90 -23.98 16.92 2.47
N GLY A 91 -24.47 16.06 3.38
CA GLY A 91 -23.62 15.17 4.14
C GLY A 91 -22.99 14.08 3.26
N PRO A 92 -21.99 13.35 3.78
CA PRO A 92 -21.40 12.26 3.06
C PRO A 92 -22.46 11.19 2.73
N GLN A 93 -22.39 10.66 1.52
CA GLN A 93 -23.19 9.52 1.08
C GLN A 93 -22.24 8.36 0.74
N PRO A 94 -22.65 7.10 0.95
CA PRO A 94 -21.86 5.95 0.56
C PRO A 94 -21.53 6.01 -0.93
N ARG A 95 -20.22 5.85 -1.25
CA ARG A 95 -19.75 5.86 -2.63
C ARG A 95 -18.51 5.00 -2.80
N ASP A 96 -18.31 4.49 -3.99
CA ASP A 96 -17.06 3.88 -4.39
C ASP A 96 -16.02 4.98 -4.73
N TYR A 97 -14.81 4.83 -4.19
CA TYR A 97 -13.68 5.70 -4.47
C TYR A 97 -12.73 5.10 -5.50
N GLY A 98 -12.93 3.82 -5.87
CA GLY A 98 -12.08 3.11 -6.80
C GLY A 98 -12.11 3.72 -8.19
N PHE A 99 -10.99 3.62 -8.89
CA PHE A 99 -10.89 3.93 -10.32
C PHE A 99 -9.91 2.98 -10.99
N LYS A 100 -10.02 2.82 -12.31
CA LYS A 100 -9.22 1.87 -13.08
C LYS A 100 -8.05 2.58 -13.76
N LEU A 101 -6.87 1.96 -13.70
CA LEU A 101 -5.70 2.32 -14.52
C LEU A 101 -5.39 1.21 -15.53
N ASN A 102 -4.85 1.59 -16.68
CA ASN A 102 -4.42 0.66 -17.70
C ASN A 102 -3.24 -0.21 -17.22
N LYS A 103 -3.18 -1.47 -17.67
CA LYS A 103 -2.11 -2.41 -17.27
C LYS A 103 -0.72 -1.87 -17.57
N LYS A 104 -0.48 -1.31 -18.78
CA LYS A 104 0.81 -0.72 -19.18
C LYS A 104 1.23 0.44 -18.28
N VAL A 105 0.28 1.29 -17.83
CA VAL A 105 0.56 2.40 -16.90
C VAL A 105 1.02 1.85 -15.55
N LYS A 106 0.37 0.81 -15.04
CA LYS A 106 0.78 0.16 -13.78
C LYS A 106 2.16 -0.51 -13.89
N GLN A 107 2.47 -1.13 -15.02
CA GLN A 107 3.80 -1.70 -15.26
C GLN A 107 4.87 -0.61 -15.26
N LEU A 108 4.62 0.49 -15.98
CA LEU A 108 5.54 1.63 -16.00
C LEU A 108 5.74 2.23 -14.61
N ALA A 109 4.67 2.35 -13.79
CA ALA A 109 4.78 2.81 -12.41
C ALA A 109 5.69 1.92 -11.56
N ARG A 110 5.52 0.59 -11.67
CA ARG A 110 6.35 -0.38 -10.94
C ARG A 110 7.81 -0.32 -11.35
N ARG A 111 8.08 -0.27 -12.66
CA ARG A 111 9.45 -0.11 -13.19
C ARG A 111 10.08 1.19 -12.70
N SER A 112 9.34 2.31 -12.74
CA SER A 112 9.80 3.61 -12.24
C SER A 112 10.14 3.56 -10.75
N ALA A 113 9.33 2.90 -9.91
CA ALA A 113 9.60 2.75 -8.49
C ALA A 113 10.82 1.86 -8.21
N LEU A 114 11.01 0.79 -8.98
CA LEU A 114 12.19 -0.09 -8.89
C LEU A 114 13.46 0.63 -9.33
N SER A 115 13.37 1.46 -10.38
CA SER A 115 14.47 2.29 -10.86
C SER A 115 14.93 3.29 -9.80
N TYR A 116 14.01 3.96 -9.07
CA TYR A 116 14.38 4.81 -7.94
C TYR A 116 15.14 4.02 -6.87
N LYS A 117 14.66 2.83 -6.49
CA LYS A 117 15.37 2.00 -5.49
C LYS A 117 16.75 1.55 -5.94
N ALA A 118 16.93 1.32 -7.25
CA ALA A 118 18.25 1.02 -7.82
C ALA A 118 19.19 2.23 -7.76
N GLN A 119 18.71 3.42 -8.13
CA GLN A 119 19.48 4.67 -8.06
C GLN A 119 19.89 5.04 -6.63
N GLU A 120 19.01 4.79 -5.65
CA GLU A 120 19.26 5.01 -4.22
C GLU A 120 20.20 3.96 -3.60
N ASN A 121 20.63 2.92 -4.35
CA ASN A 121 21.35 1.75 -3.83
C ASN A 121 20.62 1.07 -2.66
N ALA A 122 19.29 1.11 -2.68
CA ALA A 122 18.43 0.57 -1.64
C ALA A 122 17.97 -0.87 -1.91
N ILE A 123 18.63 -1.56 -2.83
CA ILE A 123 18.36 -2.97 -3.19
C ILE A 123 19.51 -3.83 -2.66
N ILE A 124 19.17 -4.87 -1.91
CA ILE A 124 20.09 -5.90 -1.42
C ILE A 124 19.64 -7.23 -2.02
N VAL A 125 20.56 -7.97 -2.63
CA VAL A 125 20.27 -9.31 -3.17
C VAL A 125 20.84 -10.35 -2.23
N VAL A 126 19.98 -11.33 -1.86
CA VAL A 126 20.34 -12.43 -0.94
C VAL A 126 20.10 -13.76 -1.66
N GLU A 127 20.93 -14.76 -1.37
CA GLU A 127 20.67 -16.11 -1.85
C GLU A 127 19.34 -16.65 -1.34
N ASP A 128 18.76 -17.63 -2.04
CA ASP A 128 17.49 -18.21 -1.62
C ASP A 128 17.68 -18.99 -0.31
N PHE A 129 16.76 -18.77 0.61
CA PHE A 129 16.78 -19.39 1.95
C PHE A 129 15.40 -19.87 2.38
N GLN A 130 15.40 -20.78 3.33
CA GLN A 130 14.19 -21.27 3.98
C GLN A 130 14.38 -21.33 5.48
N PHE A 131 13.35 -20.99 6.25
CA PHE A 131 13.32 -21.21 7.69
C PHE A 131 12.64 -22.55 7.97
N GLU A 132 13.25 -23.37 8.82
CA GLU A 132 12.67 -24.66 9.25
C GLU A 132 11.39 -24.46 10.07
N ALA A 133 11.38 -23.43 10.93
CA ALA A 133 10.25 -23.07 11.77
C ALA A 133 9.99 -21.55 11.73
N PRO A 134 8.73 -21.09 11.94
CA PRO A 134 8.44 -19.68 11.99
C PRO A 134 8.92 -19.07 13.29
N LYS A 135 10.04 -18.35 13.26
CA LYS A 135 10.64 -17.66 14.42
C LYS A 135 11.01 -16.22 14.08
N THR A 136 10.46 -15.28 14.83
CA THR A 136 10.76 -13.83 14.67
C THR A 136 12.23 -13.50 14.93
N LYS A 137 12.88 -14.23 15.87
CA LYS A 137 14.31 -14.05 16.18
C LYS A 137 15.22 -14.31 14.98
N GLU A 138 14.92 -15.33 14.18
CA GLU A 138 15.70 -15.65 12.97
C GLU A 138 15.61 -14.52 11.94
N PHE A 139 14.42 -13.94 11.76
CA PHE A 139 14.24 -12.78 10.86
C PHE A 139 14.95 -11.53 11.38
N ILE A 140 14.94 -11.27 12.69
CA ILE A 140 15.67 -10.15 13.30
C ILE A 140 17.17 -10.32 13.09
N SER A 141 17.71 -11.54 13.33
CA SER A 141 19.12 -11.83 13.09
C SER A 141 19.52 -11.59 11.64
N LEU A 142 18.68 -12.00 10.69
CA LEU A 142 18.87 -11.73 9.26
C LEU A 142 18.92 -10.22 8.98
N ALA A 143 17.97 -9.44 9.53
CA ALA A 143 17.93 -7.98 9.34
C ALA A 143 19.17 -7.29 9.94
N GLN A 144 19.67 -7.76 11.09
CA GLN A 144 20.90 -7.26 11.71
C GLN A 144 22.14 -7.60 10.86
N ASN A 145 22.25 -8.84 10.38
CA ASN A 145 23.34 -9.29 9.54
C ASN A 145 23.43 -8.47 8.23
N LEU A 146 22.29 -8.17 7.63
CA LEU A 146 22.20 -7.33 6.42
C LEU A 146 22.31 -5.81 6.72
N LYS A 147 22.49 -5.41 7.98
CA LYS A 147 22.58 -4.01 8.42
C LYS A 147 21.37 -3.14 8.01
N VAL A 148 20.19 -3.75 8.01
CA VAL A 148 18.91 -3.08 7.69
C VAL A 148 18.01 -2.93 8.92
N ASP A 149 18.52 -3.24 10.11
CA ASP A 149 17.77 -3.07 11.35
C ASP A 149 17.35 -1.61 11.55
N GLY A 150 16.12 -1.42 12.02
CA GLY A 150 15.51 -0.10 12.20
C GLY A 150 14.94 0.55 10.93
N LYS A 151 15.25 0.08 9.73
CA LYS A 151 14.67 0.53 8.45
C LYS A 151 13.40 -0.25 8.11
N LYS A 152 12.55 0.31 7.25
CA LYS A 152 11.43 -0.43 6.66
C LYS A 152 11.94 -1.35 5.57
N VAL A 153 11.87 -2.65 5.82
CA VAL A 153 12.38 -3.69 4.92
C VAL A 153 11.24 -4.34 4.16
N LEU A 154 11.35 -4.39 2.84
CA LEU A 154 10.49 -5.16 1.97
C LEU A 154 11.25 -6.40 1.49
N MET A 155 10.91 -7.56 2.03
CA MET A 155 11.45 -8.85 1.60
C MET A 155 10.65 -9.38 0.41
N VAL A 156 11.32 -9.63 -0.71
CA VAL A 156 10.71 -10.19 -1.91
C VAL A 156 11.15 -11.64 -2.08
N LEU A 157 10.18 -12.55 -2.10
CA LEU A 157 10.37 -13.98 -2.24
C LEU A 157 9.89 -14.46 -3.61
N PRO A 158 10.48 -15.51 -4.20
CA PRO A 158 10.04 -16.05 -5.50
C PRO A 158 8.64 -16.66 -5.40
N GLU A 159 8.39 -17.40 -4.32
CA GLU A 159 7.14 -18.10 -4.04
C GLU A 159 6.69 -17.85 -2.59
N ALA A 160 5.47 -18.31 -2.27
CA ALA A 160 4.90 -18.18 -0.94
C ALA A 160 5.65 -19.06 0.07
N ASN A 161 6.44 -18.45 0.95
CA ASN A 161 7.07 -19.15 2.08
C ASN A 161 6.36 -18.76 3.38
N LYS A 162 5.55 -19.70 3.90
CA LYS A 162 4.76 -19.51 5.11
C LYS A 162 5.62 -19.21 6.34
N ASN A 163 6.76 -19.89 6.48
CA ASN A 163 7.61 -19.74 7.66
C ASN A 163 8.28 -18.35 7.69
N VAL A 164 8.80 -17.88 6.56
CA VAL A 164 9.40 -16.54 6.44
C VAL A 164 8.35 -15.47 6.67
N TYR A 165 7.16 -15.60 6.06
CA TYR A 165 6.06 -14.67 6.23
C TYR A 165 5.61 -14.54 7.70
N LEU A 166 5.40 -15.67 8.39
CA LEU A 166 5.01 -15.68 9.80
C LEU A 166 6.10 -15.12 10.71
N SER A 167 7.38 -15.31 10.37
CA SER A 167 8.52 -14.77 11.11
C SER A 167 8.62 -13.24 11.01
N ALA A 168 8.28 -12.67 9.86
CA ALA A 168 8.32 -11.22 9.61
C ALA A 168 7.06 -10.49 10.07
N ARG A 169 5.88 -11.11 9.99
CA ARG A 169 4.56 -10.48 10.15
C ARG A 169 4.38 -9.65 11.43
N ASN A 170 4.98 -10.11 12.55
CA ASN A 170 4.87 -9.40 13.83
C ASN A 170 5.76 -8.15 13.93
N LEU A 171 6.70 -7.96 13.00
CA LEU A 171 7.61 -6.83 13.02
C LEU A 171 6.99 -5.65 12.25
N GLN A 172 6.90 -4.49 12.91
CA GLN A 172 6.25 -3.29 12.34
C GLN A 172 6.93 -2.75 11.08
N LYS A 173 8.25 -2.96 10.96
CA LYS A 173 9.08 -2.44 9.87
C LYS A 173 9.49 -3.50 8.85
N ALA A 174 8.93 -4.70 8.92
CA ALA A 174 9.23 -5.79 8.00
C ALA A 174 7.96 -6.22 7.25
N GLU A 175 8.05 -6.28 5.95
CA GLU A 175 6.98 -6.80 5.10
C GLU A 175 7.56 -7.82 4.13
N CYS A 176 6.87 -8.97 3.97
CA CYS A 176 7.24 -10.00 3.00
C CYS A 176 6.18 -10.06 1.90
N ILE A 177 6.63 -10.07 0.66
CA ILE A 177 5.77 -10.22 -0.52
C ILE A 177 6.36 -11.24 -1.50
N ILE A 178 5.49 -11.78 -2.36
CA ILE A 178 5.90 -12.61 -3.49
C ILE A 178 6.26 -11.70 -4.66
N ALA A 179 7.27 -12.06 -5.45
CA ALA A 179 7.74 -11.30 -6.60
C ALA A 179 6.61 -10.91 -7.58
N ALA A 180 5.66 -11.83 -7.84
CA ALA A 180 4.50 -11.57 -8.67
C ALA A 180 3.56 -10.46 -8.13
N ASN A 181 3.56 -10.24 -6.80
CA ASN A 181 2.69 -9.27 -6.11
C ASN A 181 3.39 -7.94 -5.79
N VAL A 182 4.60 -7.71 -6.31
CA VAL A 182 5.31 -6.44 -6.16
C VAL A 182 4.43 -5.31 -6.71
N ASN A 183 4.20 -4.29 -5.89
CA ASN A 183 3.41 -3.12 -6.26
C ASN A 183 4.16 -1.82 -5.92
N THR A 184 3.83 -0.77 -6.63
CA THR A 184 4.47 0.56 -6.51
C THR A 184 4.42 1.11 -5.10
N TYR A 185 3.28 0.96 -4.40
CA TYR A 185 3.11 1.48 -3.04
C TYR A 185 4.08 0.83 -2.04
N LYS A 186 4.18 -0.51 -2.05
CA LYS A 186 5.06 -1.24 -1.11
C LYS A 186 6.53 -0.97 -1.39
N VAL A 187 6.92 -0.90 -2.67
CA VAL A 187 8.29 -0.55 -3.07
C VAL A 187 8.69 0.83 -2.55
N LEU A 188 7.83 1.85 -2.71
CA LEU A 188 8.12 3.20 -2.25
C LEU A 188 8.03 3.34 -0.72
N ASN A 189 7.13 2.60 -0.06
CA ASN A 189 7.00 2.65 1.39
C ASN A 189 8.18 2.01 2.15
N ALA A 190 8.91 1.12 1.50
CA ALA A 190 10.10 0.50 2.06
C ALA A 190 11.33 1.41 1.93
N ASP A 191 12.18 1.43 2.95
CA ASP A 191 13.48 2.10 2.88
C ASP A 191 14.48 1.23 2.11
N VAL A 192 14.44 -0.09 2.34
CA VAL A 192 15.33 -1.08 1.69
C VAL A 192 14.52 -2.25 1.17
N MET A 193 14.85 -2.69 -0.04
CA MET A 193 14.33 -3.92 -0.63
C MET A 193 15.37 -5.03 -0.50
N VAL A 194 14.97 -6.14 0.09
CA VAL A 194 15.78 -7.38 0.14
C VAL A 194 15.14 -8.37 -0.81
N ILE A 195 15.85 -8.73 -1.88
CA ILE A 195 15.31 -9.56 -2.96
C ILE A 195 16.13 -10.87 -2.99
N THR A 196 15.46 -12.01 -3.00
CA THR A 196 16.15 -13.28 -3.20
C THR A 196 16.53 -13.47 -4.67
N GLU A 197 17.59 -14.23 -4.95
CA GLU A 197 18.16 -14.40 -6.29
C GLU A 197 17.12 -14.88 -7.31
N ASN A 198 16.31 -15.89 -6.98
CA ASN A 198 15.26 -16.38 -7.87
C ASN A 198 14.08 -15.41 -8.02
N SER A 199 13.86 -14.49 -7.06
CA SER A 199 12.82 -13.47 -7.17
C SER A 199 13.11 -12.47 -8.29
N LEU A 200 14.38 -12.19 -8.60
CA LEU A 200 14.74 -11.31 -9.72
C LEU A 200 14.25 -11.89 -11.05
N LYS A 201 14.44 -13.19 -11.28
CA LYS A 201 13.93 -13.87 -12.48
C LYS A 201 12.41 -13.82 -12.57
N ALA A 202 11.71 -13.93 -11.41
CA ALA A 202 10.27 -13.83 -11.37
C ALA A 202 9.78 -12.39 -11.65
N ILE A 203 10.49 -11.35 -11.17
CA ILE A 203 10.20 -9.95 -11.49
C ILE A 203 10.41 -9.68 -12.99
N ASP A 204 11.49 -10.22 -13.58
CA ASP A 204 11.76 -10.11 -15.02
C ASP A 204 10.62 -10.72 -15.86
N GLY A 205 10.08 -11.86 -15.44
CA GLY A 205 8.96 -12.51 -16.12
C GLY A 205 7.64 -11.74 -16.04
N VAL A 206 7.44 -10.91 -15.02
CA VAL A 206 6.19 -10.14 -14.81
C VAL A 206 6.27 -8.73 -15.41
N LEU A 207 7.43 -8.12 -15.41
CA LEU A 207 7.64 -6.73 -15.81
C LEU A 207 8.47 -6.56 -17.10
N GLY A 208 9.12 -7.61 -17.52
CA GLY A 208 9.92 -7.66 -18.74
C GLY A 208 9.15 -7.54 -20.05
#